data_8a0396111447003f68d968172c441f9f
#
_entry.id   8a0396111447003f68d968172c441f9f
#
_cell.length_a   1.000
_cell.length_b   1.000
_cell.length_c   1.000
_cell.angle_alpha   90.00
_cell.angle_beta   90.00
_cell.angle_gamma   90.00
#
_symmetry.space_group_name_H-M   'P 1'
#
loop_
_entity.id
_entity.type
_entity.pdbx_description
1 polymer ?
#
loop_
_entity_poly.entity_id
_entity_poly.type
_entity_poly.pdbx_seq_one_letter_code
_entity_poly.pdbx_strand_id
1 'polypeptide(L)'
;MKASLRNYTLDSLLENKKTMQITIFFLILTLLILSSLLVFREEKWVLIPQYETAHRVIVTSDGYSDVYIEDLIGNSLKHLLSVNPNTVDREVKLFSEFAGDTRTLNVFLKRHAKYIKENDVLTAFYPKKFVFKDGYVVVEGDMIHRFGQKKDLIQQ
;
A
#
# COMPACT_ATOMS: atom_id res chain seq x y z
N MET A 1 -22.63 -35.48 68.18
CA MET A 1 -21.40 -35.43 67.29
C MET A 1 -21.66 -35.42 65.81
N LYS A 2 -22.65 -36.10 65.26
CA LYS A 2 -22.88 -36.09 63.77
C LYS A 2 -23.41 -34.77 63.16
N ALA A 3 -24.11 -33.91 63.90
CA ALA A 3 -24.69 -32.68 63.45
C ALA A 3 -23.62 -31.55 63.23
N SER A 4 -22.62 -31.48 64.12
CA SER A 4 -21.55 -30.49 64.04
C SER A 4 -20.61 -30.72 62.87
N LEU A 5 -20.31 -31.96 62.52
CA LEU A 5 -19.50 -32.30 61.31
C LEU A 5 -20.24 -31.99 60.05
N ARG A 6 -21.55 -32.14 59.97
CA ARG A 6 -22.36 -31.81 58.78
C ARG A 6 -22.44 -30.31 58.51
N ASN A 7 -22.52 -29.51 59.56
CA ASN A 7 -22.52 -28.06 59.43
C ASN A 7 -21.15 -27.51 58.95
N TYR A 8 -20.05 -28.08 59.48
CA TYR A 8 -18.70 -27.72 59.08
C TYR A 8 -18.43 -28.02 57.59
N THR A 9 -18.92 -29.17 57.09
CA THR A 9 -18.78 -29.52 55.68
C THR A 9 -19.66 -28.65 54.79
N LEU A 10 -20.86 -28.26 55.23
CA LEU A 10 -21.70 -27.32 54.44
C LEU A 10 -21.11 -25.93 54.39
N ASP A 11 -20.57 -25.41 55.49
CA ASP A 11 -19.95 -24.08 55.52
C ASP A 11 -18.70 -24.03 54.64
N SER A 12 -17.86 -25.06 54.65
CA SER A 12 -16.69 -25.16 53.75
C SER A 12 -17.06 -25.28 52.29
N LEU A 13 -18.17 -25.94 51.96
CA LEU A 13 -18.68 -26.00 50.58
C LEU A 13 -19.25 -24.65 50.10
N LEU A 14 -19.89 -23.90 51.01
CA LEU A 14 -20.40 -22.57 50.70
C LEU A 14 -19.28 -21.53 50.50
N GLU A 15 -18.22 -21.61 51.31
CA GLU A 15 -17.01 -20.80 51.13
C GLU A 15 -16.30 -21.13 49.82
N ASN A 16 -16.10 -22.40 49.50
CA ASN A 16 -15.55 -22.82 48.23
C ASN A 16 -16.38 -22.33 47.04
N LYS A 17 -17.72 -22.38 47.15
CA LYS A 17 -18.61 -21.88 46.10
C LYS A 17 -18.47 -20.38 45.90
N LYS A 18 -18.37 -19.57 46.95
CA LYS A 18 -18.13 -18.13 46.89
C LYS A 18 -16.76 -17.82 46.24
N THR A 19 -15.71 -18.50 46.67
CA THR A 19 -14.36 -18.33 46.10
C THR A 19 -14.34 -18.67 44.62
N MET A 20 -14.99 -19.75 44.21
CA MET A 20 -15.12 -20.16 42.84
C MET A 20 -15.89 -19.11 41.98
N GLN A 21 -16.97 -18.54 42.51
CA GLN A 21 -17.71 -17.47 41.84
C GLN A 21 -16.86 -16.20 41.62
N ILE A 22 -16.10 -15.80 42.65
CA ILE A 22 -15.19 -14.65 42.55
C ILE A 22 -14.10 -14.92 41.52
N THR A 23 -13.52 -16.13 41.52
CA THR A 23 -12.49 -16.49 40.52
C THR A 23 -13.05 -16.46 39.10
N ILE A 24 -14.24 -16.99 38.85
CA ILE A 24 -14.89 -16.94 37.53
C ILE A 24 -15.17 -15.51 37.12
N PHE A 25 -15.63 -14.64 38.02
CA PHE A 25 -15.87 -13.25 37.75
C PHE A 25 -14.58 -12.51 37.30
N PHE A 26 -13.47 -12.70 38.00
CA PHE A 26 -12.18 -12.13 37.63
C PHE A 26 -11.68 -12.66 36.27
N LEU A 27 -11.90 -13.94 35.99
CA LEU A 27 -11.50 -14.56 34.73
C LEU A 27 -12.29 -13.98 33.54
N ILE A 28 -13.60 -13.78 33.71
CA ILE A 28 -14.44 -13.10 32.69
C ILE A 28 -14.00 -11.65 32.50
N LEU A 29 -13.73 -10.92 33.58
CA LEU A 29 -13.27 -9.55 33.52
C LEU A 29 -11.93 -9.43 32.77
N THR A 30 -10.98 -10.31 33.07
CA THR A 30 -9.69 -10.37 32.39
C THR A 30 -9.85 -10.64 30.87
N LEU A 31 -10.75 -11.56 30.54
CA LEU A 31 -11.04 -11.92 29.16
C LEU A 31 -11.67 -10.76 28.38
N LEU A 32 -12.55 -9.99 29.01
CA LEU A 32 -13.13 -8.78 28.42
C LEU A 32 -12.07 -7.69 28.19
N ILE A 33 -11.17 -7.48 29.14
CA ILE A 33 -10.06 -6.52 28.99
C ILE A 33 -9.15 -6.96 27.83
N LEU A 34 -8.77 -8.24 27.76
CA LEU A 34 -7.92 -8.77 26.70
C LEU A 34 -8.58 -8.65 25.33
N SER A 35 -9.87 -8.95 25.23
CA SER A 35 -10.67 -8.80 24.02
C SER A 35 -10.73 -7.35 23.55
N SER A 36 -10.94 -6.42 24.49
CA SER A 36 -10.94 -5.00 24.21
C SER A 36 -9.58 -4.52 23.66
N LEU A 37 -8.47 -4.96 24.26
CA LEU A 37 -7.13 -4.62 23.79
C LEU A 37 -6.84 -5.17 22.38
N LEU A 38 -7.39 -6.34 22.03
CA LEU A 38 -7.27 -6.91 20.69
C LEU A 38 -8.08 -6.13 19.64
N VAL A 39 -9.29 -5.67 19.99
CA VAL A 39 -10.15 -4.90 19.08
C VAL A 39 -9.57 -3.52 18.81
N PHE A 40 -8.94 -2.89 19.81
CA PHE A 40 -8.30 -1.57 19.65
C PHE A 40 -6.85 -1.64 19.17
N ARG A 41 -6.33 -2.83 18.86
CA ARG A 41 -5.00 -2.98 18.28
C ARG A 41 -5.06 -2.59 16.79
N GLU A 42 -4.49 -1.45 16.45
CA GLU A 42 -4.25 -1.07 15.06
C GLU A 42 -3.37 -2.13 14.37
N GLU A 43 -3.91 -2.85 13.42
CA GLU A 43 -3.13 -3.77 12.60
C GLU A 43 -2.30 -2.95 11.61
N LYS A 44 -1.01 -2.86 11.86
CA LYS A 44 -0.05 -2.25 10.92
C LYS A 44 0.51 -3.34 10.02
N TRP A 45 0.02 -3.40 8.79
CA TRP A 45 0.58 -4.27 7.78
C TRP A 45 1.84 -3.62 7.20
N VAL A 46 2.98 -4.28 7.33
CA VAL A 46 4.23 -3.86 6.70
C VAL A 46 4.37 -4.65 5.41
N LEU A 47 4.04 -4.03 4.29
CA LEU A 47 4.35 -4.57 2.97
C LEU A 47 5.84 -4.33 2.71
N ILE A 48 6.59 -5.40 2.57
CA ILE A 48 7.99 -5.34 2.13
C ILE A 48 7.95 -5.42 0.61
N PRO A 49 8.23 -4.33 -0.12
CA PRO A 49 8.30 -4.40 -1.57
C PRO A 49 9.45 -5.33 -1.96
N GLN A 50 9.22 -6.18 -2.94
CA GLN A 50 10.15 -7.21 -3.42
C GLN A 50 11.36 -6.63 -4.18
N TYR A 51 11.38 -5.33 -4.40
CA TYR A 51 12.46 -4.57 -5.03
C TYR A 51 13.08 -3.62 -4.00
N GLU A 52 14.41 -3.47 -4.08
CA GLU A 52 15.34 -2.75 -3.20
C GLU A 52 15.01 -1.29 -2.85
N THR A 53 13.76 -0.97 -2.58
CA THR A 53 13.41 0.32 -2.02
C THR A 53 13.60 0.28 -0.51
N ALA A 54 14.54 1.07 -0.01
CA ALA A 54 14.94 1.16 1.40
C ALA A 54 13.82 1.66 2.34
N HIS A 55 12.61 1.86 1.84
CA HIS A 55 11.51 2.45 2.60
C HIS A 55 10.49 1.39 3.02
N ARG A 56 10.26 1.31 4.34
CA ARG A 56 9.20 0.47 4.91
C ARG A 56 7.84 1.05 4.52
N VAL A 57 7.04 0.27 3.82
CA VAL A 57 5.65 0.62 3.54
C VAL A 57 4.85 0.42 4.82
N ILE A 58 4.34 1.49 5.38
CA ILE A 58 3.43 1.45 6.52
C ILE A 58 2.02 1.65 5.99
N VAL A 59 1.20 0.62 6.10
CA VAL A 59 -0.25 0.70 5.82
C VAL A 59 -0.95 0.87 7.17
N THR A 60 -1.63 1.99 7.33
CA THR A 60 -2.47 2.28 8.49
C THR A 60 -3.95 2.10 8.14
N SER A 61 -4.82 2.05 9.14
CA SER A 61 -6.29 2.05 8.94
C SER A 61 -6.78 3.25 8.11
N ASP A 62 -6.03 4.33 8.10
CA ASP A 62 -6.37 5.59 7.44
C ASP A 62 -5.83 5.71 6.01
N GLY A 63 -5.11 4.68 5.53
CA GLY A 63 -4.58 4.61 4.16
C GLY A 63 -3.09 4.29 4.06
N TYR A 64 -2.55 4.53 2.88
CA TYR A 64 -1.13 4.33 2.57
C TYR A 64 -0.31 5.54 3.03
N SER A 65 0.94 5.28 3.47
CA SER A 65 1.86 6.38 3.81
C SER A 65 2.21 7.20 2.57
N ASP A 66 2.41 8.50 2.74
CA ASP A 66 2.81 9.42 1.65
C ASP A 66 4.08 8.92 0.92
N VAL A 67 5.03 8.36 1.66
CA VAL A 67 6.26 7.77 1.11
C VAL A 67 5.96 6.60 0.16
N TYR A 68 4.98 5.76 0.51
CA TYR A 68 4.57 4.66 -0.38
C TYR A 68 3.92 5.18 -1.65
N ILE A 69 3.04 6.18 -1.53
CA ILE A 69 2.37 6.79 -2.68
C ILE A 69 3.39 7.48 -3.59
N GLU A 70 4.37 8.16 -2.99
CA GLU A 70 5.48 8.82 -3.70
C GLU A 70 6.29 7.81 -4.53
N ASP A 71 6.73 6.71 -3.90
CA ASP A 71 7.48 5.63 -4.56
C ASP A 71 6.64 4.97 -5.67
N LEU A 72 5.38 4.66 -5.40
CA LEU A 72 4.49 4.02 -6.36
C LEU A 72 4.24 4.89 -7.58
N ILE A 73 3.87 6.15 -7.38
CA ILE A 73 3.59 7.10 -8.45
C ILE A 73 4.88 7.45 -9.19
N GLY A 74 5.96 7.71 -8.46
CA GLY A 74 7.26 8.07 -9.02
C GLY A 74 7.80 6.98 -9.96
N ASN A 75 7.76 5.74 -9.53
CA ASN A 75 8.17 4.59 -10.34
C ASN A 75 7.24 4.38 -11.55
N SER A 76 5.92 4.47 -11.37
CA SER A 76 4.95 4.32 -12.46
C SER A 76 5.13 5.40 -13.53
N LEU A 77 5.31 6.66 -13.13
CA LEU A 77 5.57 7.76 -14.06
C LEU A 77 6.93 7.64 -14.74
N LYS A 78 7.96 7.21 -14.00
CA LYS A 78 9.29 6.97 -14.57
C LYS A 78 9.24 5.91 -15.66
N HIS A 79 8.55 4.80 -15.44
CA HIS A 79 8.36 3.76 -16.45
C HIS A 79 7.58 4.27 -17.66
N LEU A 80 6.47 4.98 -17.45
CA LEU A 80 5.64 5.52 -18.55
C LEU A 80 6.36 6.58 -19.39
N LEU A 81 7.12 7.45 -18.73
CA LEU A 81 7.72 8.64 -19.37
C LEU A 81 9.18 8.46 -19.76
N SER A 82 9.85 7.35 -19.32
CA SER A 82 11.22 7.02 -19.73
C SER A 82 11.20 5.89 -20.75
N VAL A 83 10.85 6.21 -21.98
CA VAL A 83 10.58 5.23 -23.03
C VAL A 83 11.31 5.56 -24.32
N ASN A 84 11.39 4.57 -25.19
CA ASN A 84 11.89 4.66 -26.55
C ASN A 84 10.88 4.02 -27.53
N PRO A 85 11.06 4.17 -28.87
CA PRO A 85 10.12 3.63 -29.85
C PRO A 85 9.85 2.12 -29.73
N ASN A 86 10.80 1.35 -29.19
CA ASN A 86 10.67 -0.11 -29.05
C ASN A 86 9.97 -0.54 -27.76
N THR A 87 10.01 0.30 -26.71
CA THR A 87 9.49 -0.05 -25.37
C THR A 87 8.15 0.62 -25.06
N VAL A 88 7.81 1.70 -25.74
CA VAL A 88 6.66 2.54 -25.39
C VAL A 88 5.33 1.78 -25.34
N ASP A 89 5.09 0.85 -26.28
CA ASP A 89 3.82 0.09 -26.29
C ASP A 89 3.68 -0.81 -25.06
N ARG A 90 4.77 -1.44 -24.65
CA ARG A 90 4.79 -2.29 -23.45
C ARG A 90 4.53 -1.45 -22.20
N GLU A 91 5.23 -0.34 -22.04
CA GLU A 91 5.09 0.51 -20.85
C GLU A 91 3.71 1.18 -20.79
N VAL A 92 3.17 1.60 -21.92
CA VAL A 92 1.80 2.13 -22.02
C VAL A 92 0.77 1.08 -21.64
N LYS A 93 0.94 -0.18 -22.09
CA LYS A 93 0.05 -1.26 -21.73
C LYS A 93 0.10 -1.55 -20.21
N LEU A 94 1.29 -1.70 -19.65
CA LEU A 94 1.47 -1.93 -18.21
C LEU A 94 0.86 -0.82 -17.37
N PHE A 95 1.09 0.45 -17.78
CA PHE A 95 0.53 1.59 -17.08
C PHE A 95 -1.01 1.63 -17.18
N SER A 96 -1.60 1.28 -18.32
CA SER A 96 -3.05 1.24 -18.47
C SER A 96 -3.72 0.16 -17.61
N GLU A 97 -3.05 -0.99 -17.43
CA GLU A 97 -3.50 -2.05 -16.53
C GLU A 97 -3.46 -1.61 -15.06
N PHE A 98 -2.46 -0.83 -14.68
CA PHE A 98 -2.31 -0.28 -13.33
C PHE A 98 -3.28 0.88 -13.05
N ALA A 99 -3.39 1.84 -13.96
CA ALA A 99 -4.14 3.08 -13.75
C ALA A 99 -5.65 2.96 -13.99
N GLY A 100 -6.10 1.83 -14.53
CA GLY A 100 -7.49 1.61 -14.91
C GLY A 100 -7.89 2.26 -16.24
N ASP A 101 -9.05 1.89 -16.74
CA ASP A 101 -9.52 2.30 -18.07
C ASP A 101 -10.31 3.62 -18.01
N THR A 102 -9.62 4.73 -18.20
CA THR A 102 -10.24 6.04 -18.35
C THR A 102 -10.06 6.54 -19.79
N ARG A 103 -11.15 6.95 -20.44
CA ARG A 103 -11.13 7.42 -21.83
C ARG A 103 -10.08 8.52 -22.08
N THR A 104 -9.98 9.47 -21.17
CA THR A 104 -9.02 10.59 -21.27
C THR A 104 -7.57 10.08 -21.19
N LEU A 105 -7.30 9.16 -20.27
CA LEU A 105 -5.99 8.54 -20.12
C LEU A 105 -5.60 7.77 -21.37
N ASN A 106 -6.48 6.95 -21.93
CA ASN A 106 -6.22 6.17 -23.14
C ASN A 106 -5.92 7.05 -24.36
N VAL A 107 -6.60 8.19 -24.49
CA VAL A 107 -6.30 9.16 -25.57
C VAL A 107 -4.91 9.75 -25.37
N PHE A 108 -4.55 10.12 -24.15
CA PHE A 108 -3.21 10.61 -23.81
C PHE A 108 -2.13 9.57 -24.12
N LEU A 109 -2.30 8.34 -23.63
CA LEU A 109 -1.33 7.25 -23.79
C LEU A 109 -1.10 6.90 -25.29
N LYS A 110 -2.16 6.82 -26.07
CA LYS A 110 -2.05 6.59 -27.52
C LYS A 110 -1.31 7.72 -28.24
N ARG A 111 -1.60 8.97 -27.86
CA ARG A 111 -0.91 10.15 -28.43
C ARG A 111 0.56 10.15 -28.04
N HIS A 112 0.88 9.83 -26.80
CA HIS A 112 2.25 9.73 -26.31
C HIS A 112 3.04 8.65 -27.07
N ALA A 113 2.50 7.44 -27.18
CA ALA A 113 3.13 6.35 -27.91
C ALA A 113 3.35 6.70 -29.39
N LYS A 114 2.36 7.34 -30.03
CA LYS A 114 2.46 7.79 -31.40
C LYS A 114 3.59 8.82 -31.58
N TYR A 115 3.64 9.83 -30.70
CA TYR A 115 4.68 10.85 -30.71
C TYR A 115 6.09 10.27 -30.62
N ILE A 116 6.31 9.35 -29.68
CA ILE A 116 7.59 8.68 -29.46
C ILE A 116 8.06 7.92 -30.70
N LYS A 117 7.14 7.19 -31.37
CA LYS A 117 7.46 6.38 -32.55
C LYS A 117 7.69 7.23 -33.80
N GLU A 118 6.84 8.20 -34.05
CA GLU A 118 6.91 9.02 -35.26
C GLU A 118 8.15 9.93 -35.31
N ASN A 119 8.61 10.37 -34.14
CA ASN A 119 9.74 11.27 -34.03
C ASN A 119 11.04 10.57 -33.62
N ASP A 120 11.05 9.25 -33.47
CA ASP A 120 12.18 8.45 -32.98
C ASP A 120 12.82 9.06 -31.71
N VAL A 121 11.97 9.33 -30.72
CA VAL A 121 12.37 10.01 -29.49
C VAL A 121 12.66 9.01 -28.39
N LEU A 122 13.80 9.19 -27.73
CA LEU A 122 14.07 8.59 -26.43
C LEU A 122 13.78 9.61 -25.35
N THR A 123 12.93 9.26 -24.40
CA THR A 123 12.59 10.12 -23.26
C THR A 123 13.12 9.55 -21.96
N ALA A 124 13.48 10.41 -21.02
CA ALA A 124 13.81 10.05 -19.65
C ALA A 124 13.20 11.07 -18.70
N PHE A 125 12.43 10.58 -17.73
CA PHE A 125 11.78 11.40 -16.72
C PHE A 125 12.43 11.20 -15.35
N TYR A 126 12.71 12.30 -14.67
CA TYR A 126 13.30 12.35 -13.33
C TYR A 126 12.37 13.13 -12.42
N PRO A 127 11.53 12.43 -11.59
CA PRO A 127 10.69 13.10 -10.62
C PRO A 127 11.57 13.78 -9.56
N LYS A 128 11.21 15.01 -9.18
CA LYS A 128 11.97 15.82 -8.21
C LYS A 128 11.15 16.18 -6.99
N LYS A 129 9.86 16.43 -7.17
CA LYS A 129 9.00 16.91 -6.09
C LYS A 129 7.60 16.35 -6.21
N PHE A 130 7.06 15.92 -5.07
CA PHE A 130 5.70 15.45 -4.95
C PHE A 130 4.93 16.41 -4.04
N VAL A 131 3.75 16.83 -4.48
CA VAL A 131 2.86 17.69 -3.71
C VAL A 131 1.52 16.99 -3.57
N PHE A 132 1.24 16.56 -2.36
CA PHE A 132 -0.01 15.90 -2.02
C PHE A 132 -1.11 16.94 -1.80
N LYS A 133 -2.24 16.77 -2.45
CA LYS A 133 -3.45 17.58 -2.30
C LYS A 133 -4.64 16.65 -2.15
N ASP A 134 -5.74 17.18 -1.64
CA ASP A 134 -6.96 16.41 -1.45
C ASP A 134 -7.42 15.75 -2.76
N GLY A 135 -7.26 14.43 -2.85
CA GLY A 135 -7.70 13.61 -3.98
C GLY A 135 -6.74 13.51 -5.17
N TYR A 136 -5.57 14.18 -5.18
CA TYR A 136 -4.57 14.02 -6.24
C TYR A 136 -3.15 14.36 -5.78
N VAL A 137 -2.17 13.86 -6.54
CA VAL A 137 -0.75 14.13 -6.32
C VAL A 137 -0.18 14.83 -7.53
N VAL A 138 0.48 15.97 -7.33
CA VAL A 138 1.20 16.70 -8.37
C VAL A 138 2.66 16.31 -8.32
N VAL A 139 3.18 15.81 -9.44
CA VAL A 139 4.59 15.43 -9.56
C VAL A 139 5.31 16.41 -10.50
N GLU A 140 6.32 17.06 -9.99
CA GLU A 140 7.22 17.92 -10.75
C GLU A 140 8.53 17.19 -11.01
N GLY A 141 9.08 17.32 -12.23
CA GLY A 141 10.32 16.64 -12.59
C GLY A 141 10.91 17.15 -13.89
N ASP A 142 12.12 16.69 -14.19
CA ASP A 142 12.80 17.00 -15.46
C ASP A 142 12.48 15.93 -16.49
N MET A 143 12.19 16.36 -17.71
CA MET A 143 12.01 15.51 -18.87
C MET A 143 13.14 15.75 -19.87
N ILE A 144 13.92 14.73 -20.16
CA ILE A 144 14.97 14.77 -21.16
C ILE A 144 14.45 14.10 -22.44
N HIS A 145 14.57 14.80 -23.57
CA HIS A 145 14.25 14.26 -24.88
C HIS A 145 15.54 14.15 -25.71
N ARG A 146 15.77 12.98 -26.29
CA ARG A 146 16.81 12.75 -27.27
C ARG A 146 16.16 12.26 -28.56
N PHE A 147 16.36 13.00 -29.65
CA PHE A 147 15.89 12.63 -30.97
C PHE A 147 16.91 11.73 -31.66
N GLY A 148 16.45 10.58 -32.15
CA GLY A 148 17.28 9.74 -33.00
C GLY A 148 17.68 10.50 -34.25
N GLN A 149 18.94 10.39 -34.68
CA GLN A 149 19.32 10.84 -35.99
C GLN A 149 18.61 9.94 -37.01
N LYS A 150 17.64 10.48 -37.77
CA LYS A 150 17.19 9.84 -39.00
C LYS A 150 18.45 9.65 -39.85
N LYS A 151 18.95 8.41 -39.98
CA LYS A 151 19.88 8.05 -41.01
C LYS A 151 19.17 8.39 -42.33
N ASP A 152 19.59 9.47 -42.96
CA ASP A 152 19.26 9.70 -44.36
C ASP A 152 19.74 8.47 -45.12
N LEU A 153 18.79 7.64 -45.53
CA LEU A 153 19.06 6.56 -46.48
C LEU A 153 19.44 7.27 -47.80
N ILE A 154 20.73 7.50 -47.98
CA ILE A 154 21.29 7.80 -49.31
C ILE A 154 21.02 6.54 -50.11
N GLN A 155 19.97 6.58 -50.90
CA GLN A 155 19.75 5.64 -52.01
C GLN A 155 20.87 5.93 -53.02
N GLN A 156 21.81 4.99 -53.12
CA GLN A 156 22.64 4.83 -54.32
C GLN A 156 21.89 3.99 -55.35
#